data_47aa66dbda1b46dae6b2dc5c766852d4
#
_entry.id   47aa66dbda1b46dae6b2dc5c766852d4
#
_cell.length_a   1.000
_cell.length_b   1.000
_cell.length_c   1.000
_cell.angle_alpha   90.00
_cell.angle_beta   90.00
_cell.angle_gamma   90.00
#
_symmetry.space_group_name_H-M   'P 1'
#
loop_
_entity.id
_entity.type
_entity.pdbx_description
1 polymer ?
#
loop_
_entity_poly.entity_id
_entity_poly.type
_entity_poly.pdbx_seq_one_letter_code
_entity_poly.pdbx_strand_id
1 'polypeptide(L)'
;AGRGTKVVPAKSDRVKASLYRLIRSSGTPMLEEMLQLLELRGVLEETAAGLAAVRGNESDLAEAEVALKNMRDGTHSEAVYAADLQFHIAIARASGNRFFEIVLEPLTEVFLRQIQLTATVHLGLKHHFEILKAIRLHDPVAARLAVRRLLNVTQKDIRKALSLGDQKPLDQ
;
A
#
# COMPACT_ATOMS: atom_id res chain seq x y z
N ALA A 1 -32.72 12.15 29.69
CA ALA A 1 -31.59 12.69 28.97
C ALA A 1 -30.68 11.53 28.56
N GLY A 2 -30.83 11.06 27.30
CA GLY A 2 -29.99 9.96 26.74
C GLY A 2 -28.58 10.49 26.47
N ARG A 3 -27.59 9.87 27.09
CA ARG A 3 -26.18 10.04 26.72
C ARG A 3 -25.96 9.39 25.37
N GLY A 4 -25.92 10.17 24.29
CA GLY A 4 -25.55 9.68 22.97
C GLY A 4 -24.15 9.06 23.02
N THR A 5 -24.03 7.82 22.56
CA THR A 5 -22.75 7.14 22.40
C THR A 5 -21.94 7.89 21.34
N LYS A 6 -20.87 8.60 21.74
CA LYS A 6 -19.92 9.17 20.78
C LYS A 6 -19.19 8.01 20.12
N VAL A 7 -19.41 7.81 18.82
CA VAL A 7 -18.57 6.92 18.02
C VAL A 7 -17.17 7.54 17.99
N VAL A 8 -16.24 6.91 18.69
CA VAL A 8 -14.82 7.29 18.63
C VAL A 8 -14.26 6.67 17.36
N PRO A 9 -13.69 7.48 16.43
CA PRO A 9 -13.05 6.95 15.23
C PRO A 9 -12.03 5.87 15.59
N ALA A 10 -11.92 4.84 14.76
CA ALA A 10 -10.90 3.81 14.93
C ALA A 10 -9.51 4.46 15.00
N LYS A 11 -8.55 3.82 15.68
CA LYS A 11 -7.19 4.38 15.85
C LYS A 11 -6.55 4.71 14.51
N SER A 12 -6.75 3.89 13.49
CA SER A 12 -6.27 4.11 12.12
C SER A 12 -6.81 5.41 11.51
N ASP A 13 -8.08 5.76 11.71
CA ASP A 13 -8.68 6.98 11.15
C ASP A 13 -8.02 8.26 11.68
N ARG A 14 -7.58 8.27 12.93
CA ARG A 14 -6.86 9.40 13.50
C ARG A 14 -5.47 9.54 12.90
N VAL A 15 -4.77 8.44 12.69
CA VAL A 15 -3.46 8.43 12.04
C VAL A 15 -3.59 8.88 10.60
N LYS A 16 -4.57 8.35 9.84
CA LYS A 16 -4.88 8.78 8.47
C LYS A 16 -5.12 10.29 8.39
N ALA A 17 -6.03 10.80 9.23
CA ALA A 17 -6.34 12.24 9.26
C ALA A 17 -5.11 13.12 9.59
N SER A 18 -4.20 12.62 10.43
CA SER A 18 -2.97 13.34 10.74
C SER A 18 -1.97 13.31 9.58
N LEU A 19 -1.81 12.18 8.91
CA LEU A 19 -0.97 12.04 7.71
C LEU A 19 -1.49 12.93 6.58
N TYR A 20 -2.78 12.93 6.30
CA TYR A 20 -3.37 13.80 5.28
C TYR A 20 -3.12 15.29 5.57
N ARG A 21 -3.26 15.72 6.84
CA ARG A 21 -2.96 17.09 7.22
C ARG A 21 -1.49 17.43 7.04
N LEU A 22 -0.60 16.53 7.44
CA LEU A 22 0.85 16.71 7.29
C LEU A 22 1.22 16.90 5.82
N ILE A 23 0.77 16.01 4.95
CA ILE A 23 1.01 16.06 3.51
C ILE A 23 0.49 17.39 2.92
N ARG A 24 -0.74 17.77 3.21
CA ARG A 24 -1.32 19.02 2.70
C ARG A 24 -0.64 20.28 3.20
N SER A 25 0.01 20.25 4.34
CA SER A 25 0.71 21.39 4.94
C SER A 25 2.19 21.48 4.59
N SER A 26 2.76 20.44 3.96
CA SER A 26 4.20 20.36 3.70
C SER A 26 4.67 21.37 2.65
N GLY A 27 3.81 21.72 1.68
CA GLY A 27 4.21 22.51 0.50
C GLY A 27 5.17 21.78 -0.44
N THR A 28 5.45 20.51 -0.17
CA THR A 28 6.31 19.66 -1.02
C THR A 28 5.59 19.31 -2.32
N PRO A 29 6.27 19.30 -3.47
CA PRO A 29 5.68 18.84 -4.73
C PRO A 29 5.16 17.41 -4.59
N MET A 30 3.98 17.12 -5.18
CA MET A 30 3.30 15.83 -5.03
C MET A 30 4.18 14.64 -5.42
N LEU A 31 4.96 14.74 -6.49
CA LEU A 31 5.88 13.69 -6.92
C LEU A 31 6.87 13.32 -5.81
N GLU A 32 7.45 14.34 -5.18
CA GLU A 32 8.44 14.14 -4.12
C GLU A 32 7.80 13.50 -2.89
N GLU A 33 6.61 13.96 -2.48
CA GLU A 33 5.87 13.35 -1.37
C GLU A 33 5.54 11.88 -1.63
N MET A 34 5.06 11.56 -2.82
CA MET A 34 4.75 10.17 -3.19
C MET A 34 6.00 9.28 -3.18
N LEU A 35 7.14 9.80 -3.62
CA LEU A 35 8.40 9.05 -3.61
C LEU A 35 8.91 8.83 -2.17
N GLN A 36 8.79 9.83 -1.30
CA GLN A 36 9.15 9.71 0.11
C GLN A 36 8.23 8.73 0.85
N LEU A 37 6.92 8.76 0.58
CA LEU A 37 5.97 7.77 1.12
C LEU A 37 6.29 6.36 0.64
N LEU A 38 6.64 6.21 -0.64
CA LEU A 38 7.00 4.90 -1.20
C LEU A 38 8.30 4.36 -0.59
N GLU A 39 9.28 5.21 -0.32
CA GLU A 39 10.52 4.85 0.37
C GLU A 39 10.23 4.32 1.79
N LEU A 40 9.41 5.05 2.56
CA LEU A 40 9.01 4.63 3.91
C LEU A 40 8.24 3.30 3.87
N ARG A 41 7.27 3.15 2.95
CA ARG A 41 6.57 1.88 2.75
C ARG A 41 7.55 0.75 2.44
N GLY A 42 8.55 1.02 1.59
CA GLY A 42 9.56 0.03 1.22
C GLY A 42 10.27 -0.57 2.42
N VAL A 43 10.74 0.24 3.34
CA VAL A 43 11.41 -0.23 4.58
C VAL A 43 10.48 -1.11 5.41
N LEU A 44 9.22 -0.69 5.57
CA LEU A 44 8.24 -1.40 6.39
C LEU A 44 7.77 -2.69 5.70
N GLU A 45 7.40 -2.64 4.44
CA GLU A 45 6.83 -3.77 3.71
C GLU A 45 7.88 -4.86 3.42
N GLU A 46 9.11 -4.51 3.05
CA GLU A 46 10.19 -5.48 2.90
C GLU A 46 10.44 -6.23 4.21
N THR A 47 10.43 -5.51 5.34
CA THR A 47 10.62 -6.12 6.65
C THR A 47 9.44 -7.00 7.03
N ALA A 48 8.21 -6.53 6.83
CA ALA A 48 6.99 -7.29 7.12
C ALA A 48 6.92 -8.58 6.29
N ALA A 49 7.21 -8.51 4.98
CA ALA A 49 7.20 -9.68 4.10
C ALA A 49 8.27 -10.72 4.51
N GLY A 50 9.47 -10.26 4.86
CA GLY A 50 10.51 -11.15 5.37
C GLY A 50 10.12 -11.85 6.68
N LEU A 51 9.45 -11.14 7.59
CA LEU A 51 8.92 -11.71 8.83
C LEU A 51 7.73 -12.64 8.56
N ALA A 52 6.85 -12.28 7.63
CA ALA A 52 5.73 -13.13 7.22
C ALA A 52 6.20 -14.49 6.66
N ALA A 53 7.30 -14.51 5.92
CA ALA A 53 7.88 -15.75 5.43
C ALA A 53 8.36 -16.69 6.57
N VAL A 54 8.72 -16.13 7.73
CA VAL A 54 9.17 -16.90 8.90
C VAL A 54 8.03 -17.26 9.85
N ARG A 55 7.02 -16.39 9.97
CA ARG A 55 6.01 -16.43 11.04
C ARG A 55 4.59 -16.58 10.54
N GLY A 56 4.35 -16.30 9.26
CA GLY A 56 3.01 -16.24 8.68
C GLY A 56 2.25 -17.55 8.85
N ASN A 57 0.98 -17.44 9.17
CA ASN A 57 0.08 -18.56 9.26
C ASN A 57 -0.84 -18.64 8.02
N GLU A 58 -1.43 -19.80 7.78
CA GLU A 58 -2.29 -20.04 6.63
C GLU A 58 -3.52 -19.12 6.55
N SER A 59 -4.05 -18.67 7.71
CA SER A 59 -5.20 -17.76 7.73
C SER A 59 -4.86 -16.40 7.13
N ASP A 60 -3.71 -15.80 7.54
CA ASP A 60 -3.28 -14.50 7.00
C ASP A 60 -2.90 -14.61 5.52
N LEU A 61 -2.28 -15.73 5.13
CA LEU A 61 -1.93 -15.97 3.72
C LEU A 61 -3.17 -16.21 2.85
N ALA A 62 -4.22 -16.83 3.39
CA ALA A 62 -5.50 -16.98 2.69
C ALA A 62 -6.16 -15.62 2.43
N GLU A 63 -6.10 -14.68 3.39
CA GLU A 63 -6.58 -13.30 3.16
C GLU A 63 -5.81 -12.60 2.04
N ALA A 64 -4.49 -12.74 2.00
CA ALA A 64 -3.66 -12.19 0.92
C ALA A 64 -4.00 -12.81 -0.45
N GLU A 65 -4.31 -14.11 -0.49
CA GLU A 65 -4.74 -14.80 -1.71
C GLU A 65 -6.09 -14.31 -2.22
N VAL A 66 -7.05 -14.10 -1.32
CA VAL A 66 -8.35 -13.50 -1.66
C VAL A 66 -8.16 -12.10 -2.21
N ALA A 67 -7.29 -11.29 -1.60
CA ALA A 67 -6.97 -9.96 -2.10
C ALA A 67 -6.36 -10.00 -3.51
N LEU A 68 -5.43 -10.91 -3.79
CA LEU A 68 -4.87 -11.09 -5.14
C LEU A 68 -5.92 -11.50 -6.17
N LYS A 69 -6.84 -12.38 -5.80
CA LYS A 69 -7.96 -12.74 -6.66
C LYS A 69 -8.83 -11.53 -6.97
N ASN A 70 -9.17 -10.74 -5.97
CA ASN A 70 -9.97 -9.53 -6.14
C ASN A 70 -9.25 -8.47 -7.00
N MET A 71 -7.92 -8.33 -6.89
CA MET A 71 -7.13 -7.47 -7.77
C MET A 71 -7.19 -7.94 -9.23
N ARG A 72 -7.09 -9.25 -9.46
CA ARG A 72 -7.14 -9.83 -10.81
C ARG A 72 -8.51 -9.70 -11.46
N ASP A 73 -9.57 -9.95 -10.67
CA ASP A 73 -10.95 -10.05 -11.16
C ASP A 73 -11.67 -8.69 -11.10
N GLY A 74 -11.05 -7.66 -10.52
CA GLY A 74 -11.61 -6.31 -10.38
C GLY A 74 -11.83 -5.64 -11.72
N THR A 75 -13.06 -5.14 -11.93
CA THR A 75 -13.49 -4.50 -13.18
C THR A 75 -13.34 -2.97 -13.18
N HIS A 76 -13.11 -2.38 -12.03
CA HIS A 76 -12.94 -0.93 -11.84
C HIS A 76 -11.83 -0.62 -10.83
N SER A 77 -11.22 0.53 -11.03
CA SER A 77 -10.00 0.93 -10.31
C SER A 77 -10.18 0.93 -8.78
N GLU A 78 -11.30 1.40 -8.26
CA GLU A 78 -11.56 1.47 -6.82
C GLU A 78 -11.51 0.10 -6.16
N ALA A 79 -12.14 -0.92 -6.76
CA ALA A 79 -12.11 -2.29 -6.25
C ALA A 79 -10.70 -2.88 -6.29
N VAL A 80 -9.93 -2.60 -7.34
CA VAL A 80 -8.56 -3.07 -7.48
C VAL A 80 -7.64 -2.42 -6.44
N TYR A 81 -7.77 -1.11 -6.21
CA TYR A 81 -6.99 -0.42 -5.17
C TYR A 81 -7.36 -0.86 -3.76
N ALA A 82 -8.65 -1.12 -3.49
CA ALA A 82 -9.07 -1.67 -2.21
C ALA A 82 -8.48 -3.06 -1.98
N ALA A 83 -8.43 -3.89 -3.01
CA ALA A 83 -7.82 -5.22 -2.94
C ALA A 83 -6.28 -5.15 -2.76
N ASP A 84 -5.60 -4.19 -3.40
CA ASP A 84 -4.18 -3.93 -3.20
C ASP A 84 -3.88 -3.58 -1.73
N LEU A 85 -4.65 -2.65 -1.17
CA LEU A 85 -4.55 -2.30 0.26
C LEU A 85 -4.71 -3.54 1.14
N GLN A 86 -5.73 -4.37 0.90
CA GLN A 86 -5.99 -5.57 1.69
C GLN A 86 -4.84 -6.58 1.59
N PHE A 87 -4.21 -6.72 0.42
CA PHE A 87 -3.05 -7.57 0.27
C PHE A 87 -1.89 -7.13 1.18
N HIS A 88 -1.52 -5.86 1.14
CA HIS A 88 -0.42 -5.33 1.96
C HIS A 88 -0.71 -5.45 3.47
N ILE A 89 -1.97 -5.23 3.88
CA ILE A 89 -2.38 -5.39 5.27
C ILE A 89 -2.32 -6.86 5.71
N ALA A 90 -2.76 -7.80 4.88
CA ALA A 90 -2.67 -9.23 5.17
C ALA A 90 -1.22 -9.67 5.36
N ILE A 91 -0.29 -9.22 4.50
CA ILE A 91 1.15 -9.50 4.67
C ILE A 91 1.71 -8.84 5.94
N ALA A 92 1.30 -7.62 6.25
CA ALA A 92 1.70 -6.94 7.49
C ALA A 92 1.26 -7.71 8.73
N ARG A 93 0.02 -8.24 8.72
CA ARG A 93 -0.54 -9.09 9.78
C ARG A 93 0.22 -10.41 9.90
N ALA A 94 0.50 -11.08 8.78
CA ALA A 94 1.27 -12.31 8.71
C ALA A 94 2.69 -12.17 9.26
N SER A 95 3.24 -10.95 9.36
CA SER A 95 4.53 -10.68 10.00
C SER A 95 4.57 -11.03 11.50
N GLY A 96 3.41 -11.21 12.14
CA GLY A 96 3.27 -11.46 13.57
C GLY A 96 3.58 -10.25 14.46
N ASN A 97 3.79 -9.06 13.88
CA ASN A 97 3.96 -7.81 14.59
C ASN A 97 2.86 -6.83 14.21
N ARG A 98 1.86 -6.69 15.09
CA ARG A 98 0.68 -5.84 14.90
C ARG A 98 1.00 -4.38 14.54
N PHE A 99 2.18 -3.89 14.88
CA PHE A 99 2.54 -2.51 14.58
C PHE A 99 2.78 -2.28 13.09
N PHE A 100 3.17 -3.30 12.32
CA PHE A 100 3.23 -3.18 10.86
C PHE A 100 1.84 -2.92 10.27
N GLU A 101 0.81 -3.66 10.70
CA GLU A 101 -0.56 -3.41 10.27
C GLU A 101 -1.02 -1.99 10.63
N ILE A 102 -0.86 -1.58 11.89
CA ILE A 102 -1.30 -0.26 12.41
C ILE A 102 -0.64 0.90 11.64
N VAL A 103 0.60 0.75 11.21
CA VAL A 103 1.36 1.82 10.52
C VAL A 103 1.16 1.73 9.00
N LEU A 104 1.19 0.54 8.42
CA LEU A 104 1.09 0.37 6.96
C LEU A 104 -0.30 0.66 6.42
N GLU A 105 -1.39 0.32 7.16
CA GLU A 105 -2.74 0.59 6.70
C GLU A 105 -2.95 2.06 6.32
N PRO A 106 -2.74 3.04 7.22
CA PRO A 106 -2.94 4.44 6.87
C PRO A 106 -1.94 4.96 5.83
N LEU A 107 -0.70 4.51 5.83
CA LEU A 107 0.31 4.91 4.84
C LEU A 107 -0.07 4.42 3.44
N THR A 108 -0.47 3.17 3.31
CA THR A 108 -0.86 2.56 2.03
C THR A 108 -2.14 3.20 1.50
N GLU A 109 -3.13 3.43 2.35
CA GLU A 109 -4.38 4.09 1.94
C GLU A 109 -4.15 5.51 1.43
N VAL A 110 -3.34 6.31 2.15
CA VAL A 110 -2.96 7.66 1.71
C VAL A 110 -2.25 7.62 0.36
N PHE A 111 -1.30 6.71 0.20
CA PHE A 111 -0.55 6.53 -1.03
C PHE A 111 -1.45 6.15 -2.21
N LEU A 112 -2.31 5.14 -2.04
CA LEU A 112 -3.24 4.69 -3.09
C LEU A 112 -4.24 5.77 -3.49
N ARG A 113 -4.73 6.55 -2.54
CA ARG A 113 -5.62 7.67 -2.82
C ARG A 113 -4.93 8.74 -3.67
N GLN A 114 -3.67 9.03 -3.42
CA GLN A 114 -2.90 9.97 -4.25
C GLN A 114 -2.72 9.43 -5.67
N ILE A 115 -2.41 8.14 -5.82
CA ILE A 115 -2.32 7.49 -7.14
C ILE A 115 -3.65 7.61 -7.91
N GLN A 116 -4.78 7.31 -7.27
CA GLN A 116 -6.10 7.39 -7.90
C GLN A 116 -6.41 8.79 -8.45
N LEU A 117 -5.95 9.82 -7.77
CA LEU A 117 -6.20 11.22 -8.16
C LEU A 117 -5.28 11.72 -9.28
N THR A 118 -4.13 11.11 -9.47
CA THR A 118 -3.05 11.68 -10.28
C THR A 118 -2.63 10.85 -11.47
N ALA A 119 -2.77 9.54 -11.42
CA ALA A 119 -2.23 8.68 -12.47
C ALA A 119 -2.90 7.31 -12.55
N THR A 120 -2.92 6.74 -13.76
CA THR A 120 -3.20 5.32 -13.94
C THR A 120 -1.89 4.55 -13.73
N VAL A 121 -1.70 4.01 -12.54
CA VAL A 121 -0.55 3.17 -12.21
C VAL A 121 -0.97 1.72 -12.25
N HIS A 122 -0.21 0.88 -12.95
CA HIS A 122 -0.42 -0.55 -12.91
C HIS A 122 0.08 -1.09 -11.56
N LEU A 123 -0.82 -1.71 -10.78
CA LEU A 123 -0.49 -2.21 -9.44
C LEU A 123 0.41 -3.46 -9.42
N GLY A 124 0.98 -3.83 -10.57
CA GLY A 124 1.99 -4.88 -10.63
C GLY A 124 1.53 -6.24 -10.09
N LEU A 125 0.34 -6.71 -10.46
CA LEU A 125 -0.27 -7.96 -9.98
C LEU A 125 0.71 -9.15 -9.98
N LYS A 126 1.56 -9.26 -11.02
CA LYS A 126 2.60 -10.29 -11.10
C LYS A 126 3.54 -10.26 -9.88
N HIS A 127 3.94 -9.08 -9.44
CA HIS A 127 4.86 -8.92 -8.32
C HIS A 127 4.22 -9.26 -6.99
N HIS A 128 2.93 -9.00 -6.82
CA HIS A 128 2.18 -9.45 -5.65
C HIS A 128 2.12 -10.99 -5.56
N PHE A 129 1.92 -11.67 -6.69
CA PHE A 129 2.04 -13.13 -6.73
C PHE A 129 3.44 -13.62 -6.34
N GLU A 130 4.50 -12.94 -6.79
CA GLU A 130 5.87 -13.28 -6.42
C GLU A 130 6.12 -13.12 -4.91
N ILE A 131 5.56 -12.09 -4.29
CA ILE A 131 5.64 -11.87 -2.83
C ILE A 131 4.97 -13.03 -2.09
N LEU A 132 3.70 -13.32 -2.39
CA LEU A 132 2.96 -14.39 -1.72
C LEU A 132 3.62 -15.75 -1.93
N LYS A 133 4.11 -16.03 -3.14
CA LYS A 133 4.85 -17.25 -3.44
C LYS A 133 6.09 -17.40 -2.58
N ALA A 134 6.89 -16.35 -2.45
CA ALA A 134 8.12 -16.39 -1.64
C ALA A 134 7.80 -16.61 -0.15
N ILE A 135 6.74 -15.98 0.36
CA ILE A 135 6.29 -16.17 1.74
C ILE A 135 5.85 -17.61 1.97
N ARG A 136 5.07 -18.20 1.08
CA ARG A 136 4.63 -19.61 1.16
C ARG A 136 5.77 -20.62 1.08
N LEU A 137 6.86 -20.26 0.38
CA LEU A 137 8.07 -21.06 0.32
C LEU A 137 8.98 -20.86 1.56
N HIS A 138 8.54 -20.07 2.53
CA HIS A 138 9.32 -19.72 3.72
C HIS A 138 10.70 -19.13 3.38
N ASP A 139 10.79 -18.36 2.28
CA ASP A 139 12.01 -17.69 1.85
C ASP A 139 11.95 -16.18 2.16
N PRO A 140 12.50 -15.75 3.32
CA PRO A 140 12.43 -14.34 3.72
C PRO A 140 13.29 -13.42 2.84
N VAL A 141 14.32 -13.95 2.19
CA VAL A 141 15.18 -13.15 1.29
C VAL A 141 14.43 -12.89 -0.01
N ALA A 142 13.86 -13.93 -0.61
CA ALA A 142 13.06 -13.80 -1.82
C ALA A 142 11.83 -12.91 -1.59
N ALA A 143 11.17 -13.02 -0.43
CA ALA A 143 10.01 -12.19 -0.08
C ALA A 143 10.38 -10.69 -0.05
N ARG A 144 11.47 -10.31 0.60
CA ARG A 144 11.98 -8.93 0.63
C ARG A 144 12.33 -8.42 -0.77
N LEU A 145 13.02 -9.23 -1.57
CA LEU A 145 13.38 -8.87 -2.94
C LEU A 145 12.17 -8.71 -3.85
N ALA A 146 11.12 -9.51 -3.66
CA ALA A 146 9.88 -9.38 -4.43
C ALA A 146 9.15 -8.07 -4.11
N VAL A 147 9.06 -7.67 -2.84
CA VAL A 147 8.53 -6.35 -2.43
C VAL A 147 9.35 -5.23 -3.06
N ARG A 148 10.67 -5.29 -2.97
CA ARG A 148 11.55 -4.26 -3.56
C ARG A 148 11.34 -4.11 -5.08
N ARG A 149 11.12 -5.22 -5.80
CA ARG A 149 10.81 -5.18 -7.24
C ARG A 149 9.49 -4.50 -7.51
N LEU A 150 8.44 -4.82 -6.74
CA LEU A 150 7.14 -4.17 -6.84
C LEU A 150 7.28 -2.66 -6.68
N LEU A 151 7.92 -2.21 -5.60
CA LEU A 151 8.06 -0.79 -5.30
C LEU A 151 8.93 -0.06 -6.34
N ASN A 152 9.96 -0.69 -6.89
CA ASN A 152 10.77 -0.12 -7.96
C ASN A 152 9.96 0.09 -9.26
N VAL A 153 9.06 -0.82 -9.59
CA VAL A 153 8.14 -0.66 -10.75
C VAL A 153 7.16 0.48 -10.45
N THR A 154 6.53 0.48 -9.29
CA THR A 154 5.61 1.54 -8.86
C THR A 154 6.29 2.91 -8.89
N GLN A 155 7.53 3.03 -8.42
CA GLN A 155 8.31 4.27 -8.47
C GLN A 155 8.51 4.78 -9.90
N LYS A 156 8.84 3.89 -10.83
CA LYS A 156 9.02 4.25 -12.26
C LYS A 156 7.71 4.72 -12.88
N ASP A 157 6.61 4.04 -12.58
CA ASP A 157 5.29 4.37 -13.11
C ASP A 157 4.81 5.74 -12.59
N ILE A 158 5.02 6.02 -11.30
CA ILE A 158 4.72 7.32 -10.70
C ILE A 158 5.52 8.43 -11.38
N ARG A 159 6.84 8.25 -11.51
CA ARG A 159 7.70 9.25 -12.18
C ARG A 159 7.25 9.53 -13.61
N LYS A 160 6.91 8.47 -14.35
CA LYS A 160 6.41 8.59 -15.72
C LYS A 160 5.08 9.32 -15.78
N ALA A 161 4.14 8.95 -14.94
CA ALA A 161 2.78 9.51 -14.95
C ALA A 161 2.78 11.01 -14.60
N LEU A 162 3.54 11.42 -13.58
CA LEU A 162 3.58 12.80 -13.13
C LEU A 162 4.45 13.70 -14.03
N SER A 163 5.54 13.19 -14.62
CA SER A 163 6.32 13.94 -15.59
C SER A 163 5.57 14.23 -16.89
N LEU A 164 4.59 13.40 -17.27
CA LEU A 164 3.71 13.66 -18.41
C LEU A 164 2.60 14.66 -18.08
N GLY A 165 2.21 14.76 -16.80
CA GLY A 165 1.22 15.72 -16.31
C GLY A 165 1.72 17.17 -16.38
N ASP A 166 3.00 17.40 -16.10
CA ASP A 166 3.64 18.73 -16.16
C ASP A 166 3.83 19.26 -17.58
N GLN A 167 3.64 18.41 -18.61
CA GLN A 167 3.78 18.78 -20.03
C GLN A 167 2.46 19.14 -20.72
N LYS A 168 1.32 19.10 -20.04
CA LYS A 168 0.07 19.62 -20.60
C LYS A 168 0.12 21.15 -20.54
N PRO A 169 0.12 21.85 -21.69
CA PRO A 169 -0.03 23.30 -21.69
C PRO A 169 -1.37 23.65 -21.06
N LEU A 170 -1.36 24.68 -20.26
CA LEU A 170 -2.56 25.41 -19.86
C LEU A 170 -3.07 26.14 -21.12
N ASP A 171 -3.69 25.41 -22.04
CA ASP A 171 -4.37 26.03 -23.15
C ASP A 171 -5.76 26.47 -22.68
N GLN A 172 -5.86 27.77 -22.45
CA GLN A 172 -6.92 28.76 -22.63
C GLN A 172 -8.32 28.40 -22.10
#